data_4a6dfb1892980baea5bcde1f608c1b85
#
_entry.id   4a6dfb1892980baea5bcde1f608c1b85
#
_cell.length_a   1.000
_cell.length_b   1.000
_cell.length_c   1.000
_cell.angle_alpha   90.00
_cell.angle_beta   90.00
_cell.angle_gamma   90.00
#
_symmetry.space_group_name_H-M   'P 1'
#
loop_
_entity.id
_entity.type
_entity.pdbx_description
1 polymer ?
#
loop_
_entity_poly.entity_id
_entity_poly.type
_entity_poly.pdbx_seq_one_letter_code
_entity_poly.pdbx_strand_id
1 'polypeptide(L)'
;MSKSKKFVPDWYHEKAPERSYRSILKWGDPEAFKAPNAKLYELMKETFHMTDDDFKVKQEMGLEEVDYDIPCRLSETQIAALEEIVGKANVSTDNYDRLSVAYGKTMVDLMRLRKHIVEN
;
A
#
# COMPACT_ATOMS: atom_id res chain seq x y z
N MET A 1 14.06 -31.08 -19.34
CA MET A 1 13.61 -30.42 -18.11
C MET A 1 12.67 -29.27 -18.47
N SER A 2 11.38 -29.46 -18.25
CA SER A 2 10.39 -28.38 -18.47
C SER A 2 10.68 -27.29 -17.45
N LYS A 3 11.01 -26.07 -17.90
CA LYS A 3 11.08 -24.92 -17.02
C LYS A 3 9.65 -24.69 -16.48
N SER A 4 9.43 -24.94 -15.19
CA SER A 4 8.18 -24.60 -14.53
C SER A 4 7.83 -23.15 -14.88
N LYS A 5 6.72 -22.95 -15.56
CA LYS A 5 6.27 -21.60 -15.91
C LYS A 5 5.93 -20.89 -14.60
N LYS A 6 6.70 -19.86 -14.27
CA LYS A 6 6.38 -18.96 -13.19
C LYS A 6 4.99 -18.38 -13.47
N PHE A 7 4.05 -18.62 -12.55
CA PHE A 7 2.73 -18.00 -12.68
C PHE A 7 2.83 -16.52 -12.35
N VAL A 8 2.46 -15.68 -13.29
CA VAL A 8 2.40 -14.23 -13.11
C VAL A 8 0.98 -13.80 -13.49
N PRO A 9 0.16 -13.39 -12.50
CA PRO A 9 -1.18 -12.89 -12.79
C PRO A 9 -1.12 -11.54 -13.51
N ASP A 10 -2.18 -11.19 -14.25
CA ASP A 10 -2.22 -9.96 -15.05
C ASP A 10 -2.00 -8.70 -14.19
N TRP A 11 -2.57 -8.66 -12.99
CA TRP A 11 -2.41 -7.55 -12.04
C TRP A 11 -0.98 -7.35 -11.52
N TYR A 12 -0.07 -8.31 -11.76
CA TYR A 12 1.32 -8.19 -11.34
C TYR A 12 2.06 -7.00 -11.98
N HIS A 13 1.63 -6.60 -13.16
CA HIS A 13 2.22 -5.48 -13.91
C HIS A 13 1.48 -4.16 -13.70
N GLU A 14 0.39 -4.17 -12.93
CA GLU A 14 -0.32 -2.94 -12.60
C GLU A 14 0.54 -2.08 -11.65
N LYS A 15 0.63 -0.80 -11.95
CA LYS A 15 1.26 0.18 -11.05
C LYS A 15 0.29 0.58 -9.96
N ALA A 16 0.82 0.88 -8.77
CA ALA A 16 0.02 1.48 -7.73
C ALA A 16 -0.43 2.88 -8.19
N PRO A 17 -1.73 3.20 -8.18
CA PRO A 17 -2.19 4.55 -8.48
C PRO A 17 -1.57 5.57 -7.53
N GLU A 18 -1.29 6.76 -8.04
CA GLU A 18 -0.85 7.86 -7.20
C GLU A 18 -1.89 8.16 -6.12
N ARG A 19 -1.43 8.55 -4.94
CA ARG A 19 -2.27 8.86 -3.77
C ARG A 19 -3.15 7.70 -3.26
N SER A 20 -2.91 6.48 -3.72
CA SER A 20 -3.58 5.29 -3.19
C SER A 20 -2.99 4.86 -1.85
N TYR A 21 -3.75 4.07 -1.07
CA TYR A 21 -3.24 3.46 0.17
C TYR A 21 -1.96 2.64 -0.07
N ARG A 22 -1.86 1.99 -1.22
CA ARG A 22 -0.68 1.21 -1.59
C ARG A 22 0.55 2.06 -1.83
N SER A 23 0.39 3.27 -2.34
CA SER A 23 1.50 4.19 -2.62
C SER A 23 2.20 4.72 -1.34
N ILE A 24 1.59 4.52 -0.17
CA ILE A 24 2.17 4.90 1.13
C ILE A 24 3.27 3.95 1.60
N LEU A 25 3.42 2.78 0.98
CA LEU A 25 4.45 1.82 1.36
C LEU A 25 5.85 2.43 1.30
N LYS A 26 6.54 2.45 2.44
CA LYS A 26 7.88 3.05 2.58
C LYS A 26 9.04 2.04 2.47
N TRP A 27 8.77 0.81 2.15
CA TRP A 27 9.75 -0.25 2.02
C TRP A 27 9.86 -0.69 0.56
N GLY A 28 10.99 -0.36 -0.05
CA GLY A 28 11.24 -0.68 -1.44
C GLY A 28 10.44 0.17 -2.42
N ASP A 29 10.28 -0.33 -3.62
CA ASP A 29 9.49 0.30 -4.66
C ASP A 29 8.00 0.01 -4.44
N PRO A 30 7.14 1.02 -4.20
CA PRO A 30 5.71 0.83 -4.01
C PRO A 30 5.02 0.29 -5.27
N GLU A 31 5.60 0.48 -6.45
CA GLU A 31 5.10 -0.03 -7.71
C GLU A 31 5.49 -1.50 -7.96
N ALA A 32 6.46 -2.03 -7.20
CA ALA A 32 6.92 -3.40 -7.39
C ALA A 32 6.00 -4.42 -6.73
N PHE A 33 5.25 -5.13 -7.56
CA PHE A 33 4.56 -6.34 -7.16
C PHE A 33 5.51 -7.54 -7.32
N LYS A 34 5.54 -8.42 -6.33
CA LYS A 34 6.37 -9.62 -6.39
C LYS A 34 5.49 -10.86 -6.40
N ALA A 35 5.52 -11.58 -7.51
CA ALA A 35 5.01 -12.94 -7.53
C ALA A 35 5.97 -13.88 -6.78
N PRO A 36 5.48 -15.00 -6.25
CA PRO A 36 6.34 -16.03 -5.72
C PRO A 36 7.39 -16.49 -6.75
N ASN A 37 8.62 -16.72 -6.32
CA ASN A 37 9.58 -17.38 -7.20
C ASN A 37 9.15 -18.85 -7.43
N ALA A 38 9.72 -19.51 -8.44
CA ALA A 38 9.31 -20.85 -8.83
C ALA A 38 9.33 -21.86 -7.67
N LYS A 39 10.36 -21.82 -6.81
CA LYS A 39 10.48 -22.72 -5.66
C LYS A 39 9.42 -22.44 -4.60
N LEU A 40 9.15 -21.18 -4.30
CA LEU A 40 8.10 -20.81 -3.36
C LEU A 40 6.72 -21.18 -3.89
N TYR A 41 6.48 -20.97 -5.19
CA TYR A 41 5.25 -21.36 -5.83
C TYR A 41 4.98 -22.88 -5.70
N GLU A 42 5.98 -23.71 -6.00
CA GLU A 42 5.89 -25.17 -5.84
C GLU A 42 5.65 -25.56 -4.38
N LEU A 43 6.42 -24.99 -3.44
CA LEU A 43 6.27 -25.24 -2.00
C LEU A 43 4.86 -24.88 -1.50
N MET A 44 4.30 -23.77 -1.93
CA MET A 44 2.95 -23.34 -1.55
C MET A 44 1.90 -24.33 -2.06
N LYS A 45 2.05 -24.85 -3.28
CA LYS A 45 1.16 -25.87 -3.82
C LYS A 45 1.28 -27.20 -3.07
N GLU A 46 2.49 -27.63 -2.74
CA GLU A 46 2.72 -28.89 -2.03
C GLU A 46 2.31 -28.82 -0.56
N THR A 47 2.65 -27.75 0.13
CA THR A 47 2.46 -27.63 1.59
C THR A 47 1.05 -27.16 1.94
N PHE A 48 0.50 -26.19 1.18
CA PHE A 48 -0.81 -25.59 1.47
C PHE A 48 -1.89 -26.07 0.51
N HIS A 49 -1.57 -27.01 -0.38
CA HIS A 49 -2.49 -27.55 -1.39
C HIS A 49 -3.11 -26.47 -2.28
N MET A 50 -2.39 -25.38 -2.50
CA MET A 50 -2.83 -24.30 -3.37
C MET A 50 -2.87 -24.74 -4.83
N THR A 51 -3.84 -24.25 -5.55
CA THR A 51 -4.02 -24.45 -6.98
C THR A 51 -3.54 -23.23 -7.76
N ASP A 52 -3.44 -23.35 -9.07
CA ASP A 52 -3.10 -22.22 -9.94
C ASP A 52 -4.15 -21.10 -9.88
N ASP A 53 -5.40 -21.45 -9.55
CA ASP A 53 -6.47 -20.46 -9.41
C ASP A 53 -6.34 -19.62 -8.13
N ASP A 54 -5.79 -20.18 -7.06
CA ASP A 54 -5.54 -19.42 -5.84
C ASP A 54 -4.55 -18.27 -6.08
N PHE A 55 -3.59 -18.45 -6.99
CA PHE A 55 -2.65 -17.39 -7.35
C PHE A 55 -3.23 -16.32 -8.29
N LYS A 56 -4.40 -16.56 -8.87
CA LYS A 56 -5.11 -15.58 -9.72
C LYS A 56 -6.00 -14.64 -8.91
N VAL A 57 -6.33 -15.02 -7.68
CA VAL A 57 -7.20 -14.22 -6.82
C VAL A 57 -6.54 -12.89 -6.51
N LYS A 58 -7.16 -11.81 -6.97
CA LYS A 58 -6.74 -10.45 -6.63
C LYS A 58 -7.22 -10.16 -5.20
N GLN A 59 -6.27 -10.07 -4.29
CA GLN A 59 -6.55 -9.63 -2.92
C GLN A 59 -6.83 -8.13 -2.87
N GLU A 60 -7.39 -7.65 -1.76
CA GLU A 60 -7.45 -6.22 -1.46
C GLU A 60 -6.03 -5.65 -1.47
N MET A 61 -5.78 -4.71 -2.37
CA MET A 61 -4.43 -4.25 -2.67
C MET A 61 -4.17 -2.81 -2.22
N GLY A 62 -5.21 -2.12 -1.75
CA GLY A 62 -5.14 -0.71 -1.39
C GLY A 62 -4.92 0.20 -2.60
N LEU A 63 -5.54 -0.12 -3.74
CA LEU A 63 -5.40 0.64 -4.98
C LEU A 63 -6.31 1.87 -5.04
N GLU A 64 -7.25 1.98 -4.11
CA GLU A 64 -8.17 3.09 -3.98
C GLU A 64 -7.45 4.33 -3.46
N GLU A 65 -7.94 5.50 -3.85
CA GLU A 65 -7.45 6.77 -3.33
C GLU A 65 -7.64 6.85 -1.81
N VAL A 66 -6.68 7.44 -1.13
CA VAL A 66 -6.73 7.59 0.33
C VAL A 66 -7.87 8.55 0.70
N ASP A 67 -8.86 7.99 1.36
CA ASP A 67 -9.98 8.72 1.94
C ASP A 67 -10.35 8.09 3.28
N TYR A 68 -10.48 8.89 4.32
CA TYR A 68 -10.90 8.47 5.65
C TYR A 68 -11.45 9.65 6.45
N ASP A 69 -12.40 9.36 7.33
CA ASP A 69 -13.12 10.37 8.11
C ASP A 69 -12.47 10.62 9.47
N ILE A 70 -11.23 11.10 9.47
CA ILE A 70 -10.54 11.56 10.68
C ILE A 70 -10.11 13.01 10.48
N PRO A 71 -10.80 13.97 11.09
CA PRO A 71 -10.52 15.39 10.89
C PRO A 71 -9.13 15.77 11.42
N CYS A 72 -8.52 16.78 10.80
CA CYS A 72 -7.32 17.41 11.34
C CYS A 72 -7.65 18.09 12.67
N ARG A 73 -6.84 17.84 13.70
CA ARG A 73 -7.06 18.41 15.05
C ARG A 73 -6.42 19.77 15.23
N LEU A 74 -5.62 20.23 14.27
CA LEU A 74 -5.02 21.56 14.33
C LEU A 74 -6.07 22.63 14.01
N SER A 75 -6.07 23.72 14.78
CA SER A 75 -6.87 24.90 14.47
C SER A 75 -6.29 25.68 13.29
N GLU A 76 -7.10 26.49 12.63
CA GLU A 76 -6.65 27.37 11.54
C GLU A 76 -5.47 28.26 11.99
N THR A 77 -5.51 28.78 13.22
CA THR A 77 -4.43 29.59 13.79
C THR A 77 -3.11 28.82 13.90
N GLN A 78 -3.18 27.54 14.30
CA GLN A 78 -1.99 26.68 14.39
C GLN A 78 -1.44 26.35 13.02
N ILE A 79 -2.33 26.10 12.03
CA ILE A 79 -1.94 25.85 10.65
C ILE A 79 -1.25 27.09 10.07
N ALA A 80 -1.85 28.29 10.24
CA ALA A 80 -1.26 29.54 9.78
C ALA A 80 0.11 29.83 10.40
N ALA A 81 0.29 29.54 11.69
CA ALA A 81 1.60 29.67 12.36
C ALA A 81 2.65 28.72 11.78
N LEU A 82 2.28 27.50 11.42
CA LEU A 82 3.17 26.54 10.74
C LEU A 82 3.51 27.03 9.34
N GLU A 83 2.52 27.52 8.59
CA GLU A 83 2.71 28.09 7.23
C GLU A 83 3.68 29.28 7.24
N GLU A 84 3.63 30.12 8.28
CA GLU A 84 4.55 31.24 8.45
C GLU A 84 6.00 30.79 8.65
N ILE A 85 6.21 29.68 9.37
CA ILE A 85 7.55 29.15 9.68
C ILE A 85 8.16 28.42 8.47
N VAL A 86 7.40 27.52 7.85
CA VAL A 86 7.93 26.59 6.84
C VAL A 86 7.47 26.91 5.41
N GLY A 87 6.59 27.85 5.24
CA GLY A 87 5.96 28.22 3.97
C GLY A 87 4.70 27.39 3.67
N LYS A 88 3.70 28.02 3.10
CA LYS A 88 2.39 27.42 2.82
C LYS A 88 2.46 26.14 1.98
N ALA A 89 3.38 26.07 1.03
CA ALA A 89 3.55 24.90 0.17
C ALA A 89 4.07 23.66 0.92
N ASN A 90 4.58 23.83 2.14
CA ASN A 90 5.15 22.76 2.96
C ASN A 90 4.22 22.32 4.11
N VAL A 91 3.01 22.86 4.18
CA VAL A 91 2.00 22.48 5.16
C VAL A 91 0.82 21.85 4.44
N SER A 92 0.46 20.64 4.82
CA SER A 92 -0.70 19.94 4.27
C SER A 92 -1.54 19.32 5.39
N THR A 93 -2.85 19.45 5.27
CA THR A 93 -3.84 18.78 6.13
C THR A 93 -4.58 17.67 5.37
N ASP A 94 -4.14 17.40 4.17
CA ASP A 94 -4.70 16.40 3.27
C ASP A 94 -4.59 14.98 3.86
N ASN A 95 -5.59 14.16 3.62
CA ASN A 95 -5.65 12.79 4.15
C ASN A 95 -4.45 11.93 3.73
N TYR A 96 -4.06 12.00 2.46
CA TYR A 96 -2.94 11.23 1.96
C TYR A 96 -1.62 11.63 2.63
N ASP A 97 -1.34 12.93 2.72
CA ASP A 97 -0.11 13.43 3.31
C ASP A 97 -0.01 13.08 4.79
N ARG A 98 -1.12 13.26 5.53
CA ARG A 98 -1.21 12.89 6.95
C ARG A 98 -0.98 11.40 7.16
N LEU A 99 -1.63 10.56 6.36
CA LEU A 99 -1.51 9.11 6.46
C LEU A 99 -0.09 8.66 6.08
N SER A 100 0.51 9.27 5.07
CA SER A 100 1.84 8.93 4.56
C SER A 100 2.95 9.12 5.61
N VAL A 101 2.77 10.03 6.57
CA VAL A 101 3.73 10.24 7.66
C VAL A 101 3.42 9.38 8.88
N ALA A 102 2.17 8.97 9.07
CA ALA A 102 1.73 8.16 10.20
C ALA A 102 1.93 6.66 9.99
N TYR A 103 1.71 6.16 8.77
CA TYR A 103 1.67 4.75 8.43
C TYR A 103 2.77 4.35 7.43
N GLY A 104 2.83 3.06 7.10
CA GLY A 104 3.72 2.52 6.08
C GLY A 104 5.11 2.14 6.59
N LYS A 105 5.30 2.02 7.91
CA LYS A 105 6.60 1.70 8.52
C LYS A 105 6.74 0.25 8.95
N THR A 106 5.65 -0.49 9.05
CA THR A 106 5.63 -1.90 9.47
C THR A 106 4.82 -2.77 8.53
N MET A 107 4.98 -4.10 8.63
CA MET A 107 4.14 -5.04 7.88
C MET A 107 2.68 -4.99 8.33
N VAL A 108 2.43 -4.66 9.60
CA VAL A 108 1.08 -4.47 10.13
C VAL A 108 0.43 -3.25 9.49
N ASP A 109 1.16 -2.14 9.39
CA ASP A 109 0.68 -0.94 8.70
C ASP A 109 0.33 -1.25 7.24
N LEU A 110 1.19 -2.02 6.56
CA LEU A 110 0.93 -2.42 5.18
C LEU A 110 -0.39 -3.18 5.03
N MET A 111 -0.66 -4.13 5.93
CA MET A 111 -1.90 -4.90 5.91
C MET A 111 -3.11 -4.02 6.22
N ARG A 112 -2.98 -3.09 7.16
CA ARG A 112 -4.02 -2.11 7.52
C ARG A 112 -4.33 -1.18 6.35
N LEU A 113 -3.30 -0.59 5.75
CA LEU A 113 -3.45 0.28 4.58
C LEU A 113 -4.17 -0.42 3.42
N ARG A 114 -3.82 -1.66 3.13
CA ARG A 114 -4.47 -2.46 2.09
C ARG A 114 -5.95 -2.76 2.37
N LYS A 115 -6.34 -2.77 3.62
CA LYS A 115 -7.72 -2.99 4.08
C LYS A 115 -8.45 -1.70 4.46
N HIS A 116 -7.85 -0.56 4.19
CA HIS A 116 -8.38 0.78 4.54
C HIS A 116 -8.66 0.94 6.04
N ILE A 117 -7.92 0.22 6.89
CA ILE A 117 -8.04 0.33 8.34
C ILE A 117 -7.13 1.47 8.80
N VAL A 118 -7.74 2.61 9.08
CA VAL A 118 -7.08 3.78 9.67
C VAL A 118 -7.65 3.98 11.07
N GLU A 119 -6.79 3.88 12.08
CA GLU A 119 -7.17 4.06 13.48
C GLU A 119 -6.67 5.42 13.98
N ASN A 120 -7.41 5.99 14.93
CA ASN A 120 -7.15 7.29 15.54
C ASN A 120 -6.09 7.16 16.66
#